data_73d54bafeb8af129de42b9a67ef97d81
#
_entry.id   73d54bafeb8af129de42b9a67ef97d81
#
_cell.length_a   1.000
_cell.length_b   1.000
_cell.length_c   1.000
_cell.angle_alpha   90.00
_cell.angle_beta   90.00
_cell.angle_gamma   90.00
#
_symmetry.space_group_name_H-M   'P 1'
#
loop_
_entity.id
_entity.type
_entity.pdbx_description
1 polymer ?
#
loop_
_entity_poly.entity_id
_entity_poly.type
_entity_poly.pdbx_seq_one_letter_code
_entity_poly.pdbx_strand_id
1 'polypeptide(L)'
;MPAERRQGMDHEHHEWSPISTRGKLSWPNNAKVALCVIVTLEHTEWEPPEGSFSADAAGGLGLRPFPDYPRFSHREYGHRVGIFRVLDVLERLGIKATVAMDTQTSEGYPYLVKHCQDRGCEIIAHGVSGSQMISSDMSVEGETVFIRASMDAMTKATGSKPRGWFGTDYGESERTPDLLRQAGFDYVCDWVNDEQPYPMRDGLTALPTMLEMDDLFVMSNRRVEIERFAQSLKDGFDVMFRDGAKNGRLMTINLHPW
;
A
#
# COMPACT_ATOMS: atom_id res chain seq x y z
N MET A 1 -22.41 27.85 3.10
CA MET A 1 -23.05 27.19 4.25
C MET A 1 -22.24 25.93 4.51
N PRO A 2 -21.91 25.55 5.74
CA PRO A 2 -21.28 24.24 5.94
C PRO A 2 -22.23 23.18 5.39
N ALA A 3 -21.66 22.19 4.66
CA ALA A 3 -22.41 21.06 4.16
C ALA A 3 -23.13 20.38 5.34
N GLU A 4 -24.39 19.99 5.14
CA GLU A 4 -25.14 19.26 6.15
C GLU A 4 -24.39 17.95 6.45
N ARG A 5 -23.96 17.77 7.69
CA ARG A 5 -23.17 16.61 8.11
C ARG A 5 -24.00 15.35 7.94
N ARG A 6 -23.54 14.42 7.12
CA ARG A 6 -24.15 13.10 6.96
C ARG A 6 -24.04 12.30 8.27
N GLN A 7 -25.01 11.45 8.54
CA GLN A 7 -24.96 10.60 9.73
C GLN A 7 -23.72 9.67 9.67
N GLY A 8 -22.88 9.76 10.68
CA GLY A 8 -21.67 8.95 10.82
C GLY A 8 -20.48 9.35 9.92
N MET A 9 -20.63 10.39 9.07
CA MET A 9 -19.63 10.79 8.07
C MET A 9 -19.56 12.32 7.99
N ASP A 10 -18.34 12.83 7.76
CA ASP A 10 -18.09 14.25 7.46
C ASP A 10 -17.28 14.45 6.18
N HIS A 11 -17.27 13.44 5.32
CA HIS A 11 -16.72 13.46 3.97
C HIS A 11 -17.66 12.75 2.97
N GLU A 12 -17.37 12.85 1.67
CA GLU A 12 -18.23 12.31 0.61
C GLU A 12 -17.58 11.16 -0.21
N HIS A 13 -16.41 10.65 0.19
CA HIS A 13 -15.67 9.67 -0.59
C HIS A 13 -16.34 8.31 -0.71
N HIS A 14 -17.12 7.91 0.29
CA HIS A 14 -17.91 6.66 0.26
C HIS A 14 -19.11 6.78 1.19
N GLU A 15 -20.08 5.89 1.04
CA GLU A 15 -21.22 5.79 1.94
C GLU A 15 -20.85 5.10 3.25
N TRP A 16 -21.41 5.55 4.36
CA TRP A 16 -21.28 4.82 5.62
C TRP A 16 -22.07 3.51 5.54
N SER A 17 -21.35 2.42 5.60
CA SER A 17 -21.91 1.08 5.46
C SER A 17 -21.34 0.16 6.54
N PRO A 18 -22.00 0.06 7.71
CA PRO A 18 -21.54 -0.83 8.78
C PRO A 18 -21.69 -2.28 8.35
N ILE A 19 -20.69 -3.10 8.67
CA ILE A 19 -20.59 -4.50 8.20
C ILE A 19 -21.78 -5.37 8.58
N SER A 20 -22.48 -5.02 9.66
CA SER A 20 -23.69 -5.73 10.14
C SER A 20 -24.92 -5.59 9.23
N THR A 21 -24.93 -4.57 8.36
CA THR A 21 -26.06 -4.28 7.46
C THR A 21 -25.77 -4.60 6.01
N ARG A 22 -24.53 -4.97 5.69
CA ARG A 22 -24.09 -5.24 4.31
C ARG A 22 -24.68 -6.52 3.75
N GLY A 23 -24.91 -6.50 2.43
CA GLY A 23 -25.14 -7.72 1.67
C GLY A 23 -23.98 -8.71 1.80
N LYS A 24 -24.25 -9.98 1.51
CA LYS A 24 -23.26 -11.04 1.62
C LYS A 24 -22.18 -10.89 0.54
N LEU A 25 -20.93 -10.69 0.94
CA LEU A 25 -19.76 -10.85 0.09
C LEU A 25 -19.41 -12.34 0.01
N SER A 26 -19.21 -12.85 -1.19
CA SER A 26 -18.76 -14.23 -1.42
C SER A 26 -17.53 -14.23 -2.31
N TRP A 27 -16.46 -14.83 -1.85
CA TRP A 27 -15.24 -15.03 -2.63
C TRP A 27 -15.37 -16.27 -3.56
N PRO A 28 -14.57 -16.35 -4.64
CA PRO A 28 -14.49 -17.57 -5.46
C PRO A 28 -14.26 -18.82 -4.60
N ASN A 29 -14.77 -19.95 -5.05
CA ASN A 29 -14.66 -21.25 -4.37
C ASN A 29 -15.22 -21.26 -2.94
N ASN A 30 -16.14 -20.37 -2.61
CA ASN A 30 -16.69 -20.20 -1.26
C ASN A 30 -15.62 -19.94 -0.19
N ALA A 31 -14.49 -19.33 -0.57
CA ALA A 31 -13.47 -18.94 0.37
C ALA A 31 -14.04 -17.92 1.37
N LYS A 32 -13.64 -18.06 2.62
CA LYS A 32 -14.09 -17.20 3.72
C LYS A 32 -13.26 -15.91 3.82
N VAL A 33 -11.99 -16.02 3.44
CA VAL A 33 -11.03 -14.91 3.47
C VAL A 33 -10.32 -14.85 2.13
N ALA A 34 -10.24 -13.66 1.55
CA ALA A 34 -9.26 -13.35 0.52
C ALA A 34 -8.00 -12.81 1.21
N LEU A 35 -6.84 -13.39 0.92
CA LEU A 35 -5.56 -12.93 1.41
C LEU A 35 -4.86 -12.15 0.31
N CYS A 36 -4.48 -10.91 0.61
CA CYS A 36 -3.63 -10.08 -0.22
C CYS A 36 -2.32 -9.80 0.53
N VAL A 37 -1.19 -10.11 -0.08
CA VAL A 37 0.13 -9.79 0.46
C VAL A 37 0.74 -8.72 -0.45
N ILE A 38 0.88 -7.51 0.10
CA ILE A 38 1.53 -6.38 -0.56
C ILE A 38 2.99 -6.34 -0.11
N VAL A 39 3.89 -6.20 -1.07
CA VAL A 39 5.32 -6.01 -0.81
C VAL A 39 5.73 -4.68 -1.40
N THR A 40 6.20 -3.76 -0.57
CA THR A 40 6.61 -2.43 -1.02
C THR A 40 8.05 -2.44 -1.54
N LEU A 41 8.27 -1.83 -2.68
CA LEU A 41 9.60 -1.54 -3.22
C LEU A 41 9.73 -0.04 -3.40
N GLU A 42 10.42 0.58 -2.45
CA GLU A 42 10.58 2.01 -2.33
C GLU A 42 12.04 2.41 -2.50
N HIS A 43 12.29 3.32 -3.43
CA HIS A 43 13.58 3.98 -3.54
C HIS A 43 13.68 5.12 -2.52
N THR A 44 14.77 5.15 -1.76
CA THR A 44 15.10 6.28 -0.88
C THR A 44 16.20 7.10 -1.56
N GLU A 45 15.93 8.36 -1.82
CA GLU A 45 16.89 9.22 -2.51
C GLU A 45 18.11 9.48 -1.62
N TRP A 46 19.26 9.59 -2.29
CA TRP A 46 20.50 10.02 -1.67
C TRP A 46 20.40 11.45 -1.09
N GLU A 47 19.79 12.34 -1.87
CA GLU A 47 19.43 13.70 -1.50
C GLU A 47 17.95 13.90 -1.87
N PRO A 48 17.04 13.77 -0.91
CA PRO A 48 15.62 13.92 -1.20
C PRO A 48 15.28 15.37 -1.54
N PRO A 49 14.25 15.61 -2.37
CA PRO A 49 13.77 16.95 -2.66
C PRO A 49 13.39 17.73 -1.39
N GLU A 50 13.43 19.07 -1.46
CA GLU A 50 12.93 19.92 -0.39
C GLU A 50 11.45 19.61 -0.10
N GLY A 51 11.08 19.55 1.17
CA GLY A 51 9.74 19.18 1.62
C GLY A 51 9.44 17.69 1.61
N SER A 52 10.44 16.84 1.30
CA SER A 52 10.28 15.39 1.37
C SER A 52 9.95 14.91 2.79
N PHE A 53 9.08 13.93 2.86
CA PHE A 53 8.77 13.24 4.09
C PHE A 53 9.99 12.48 4.61
N SER A 54 10.30 12.67 5.87
CA SER A 54 11.35 11.92 6.55
C SER A 54 10.71 10.98 7.56
N ALA A 55 10.42 9.75 7.15
CA ALA A 55 10.05 8.73 8.12
C ALA A 55 11.16 8.58 9.16
N ASP A 56 10.79 8.39 10.41
CA ASP A 56 11.75 8.07 11.46
C ASP A 56 12.60 6.88 11.02
N ALA A 57 13.92 7.00 11.18
CA ALA A 57 14.79 5.89 10.84
C ALA A 57 14.46 4.69 11.74
N ALA A 58 14.12 3.57 11.13
CA ALA A 58 13.90 2.32 11.84
C ALA A 58 15.09 1.99 12.74
N GLY A 59 14.80 1.44 13.92
CA GLY A 59 15.84 1.01 14.84
C GLY A 59 16.49 2.13 15.67
N GLY A 60 15.91 3.32 15.69
CA GLY A 60 16.36 4.38 16.62
C GLY A 60 17.66 5.08 16.20
N LEU A 61 17.99 5.05 14.92
CA LEU A 61 19.17 5.77 14.39
C LEU A 61 19.06 7.29 14.50
N GLY A 62 17.86 7.83 14.75
CA GLY A 62 17.57 9.25 14.83
C GLY A 62 17.61 9.95 13.47
N LEU A 63 17.25 11.22 13.46
CA LEU A 63 17.35 12.07 12.27
C LEU A 63 18.79 12.51 12.07
N ARG A 64 19.27 12.42 10.83
CA ARG A 64 20.60 12.83 10.42
C ARG A 64 20.52 13.73 9.18
N PRO A 65 21.50 14.64 8.98
CA PRO A 65 21.56 15.37 7.73
C PRO A 65 21.79 14.41 6.55
N PHE A 66 21.28 14.80 5.39
CA PHE A 66 21.52 14.06 4.16
C PHE A 66 22.93 14.35 3.59
N PRO A 67 23.55 13.35 2.92
CA PRO A 67 23.05 11.98 2.74
C PRO A 67 23.16 11.14 4.03
N ASP A 68 22.06 10.50 4.42
CA ASP A 68 22.00 9.58 5.56
C ASP A 68 22.39 8.16 5.14
N TYR A 69 23.67 7.85 5.22
CA TYR A 69 24.23 6.57 4.77
C TYR A 69 23.58 5.33 5.39
N PRO A 70 23.39 5.22 6.71
CA PRO A 70 22.76 4.05 7.30
C PRO A 70 21.32 3.86 6.84
N ARG A 71 20.55 4.94 6.73
CA ARG A 71 19.18 4.90 6.26
C ARG A 71 19.09 4.44 4.81
N PHE A 72 19.90 5.06 3.94
CA PHE A 72 19.95 4.71 2.54
C PHE A 72 20.36 3.24 2.35
N SER A 73 21.47 2.81 2.93
CA SER A 73 21.96 1.44 2.77
C SER A 73 21.04 0.38 3.39
N HIS A 74 20.35 0.70 4.47
CA HIS A 74 19.34 -0.18 5.07
C HIS A 74 18.16 -0.41 4.12
N ARG A 75 17.64 0.67 3.51
CA ARG A 75 16.56 0.56 2.51
C ARG A 75 17.01 -0.19 1.26
N GLU A 76 18.25 0.07 0.81
CA GLU A 76 18.83 -0.61 -0.35
C GLU A 76 18.93 -2.14 -0.19
N TYR A 77 19.01 -2.64 1.05
CA TYR A 77 18.93 -4.08 1.33
C TYR A 77 17.67 -4.72 0.73
N GLY A 78 16.54 -4.02 0.77
CA GLY A 78 15.29 -4.48 0.17
C GLY A 78 15.43 -4.81 -1.31
N HIS A 79 16.05 -3.91 -2.08
CA HIS A 79 16.27 -4.07 -3.52
C HIS A 79 17.35 -5.12 -3.87
N ARG A 80 18.31 -5.33 -2.98
CA ARG A 80 19.49 -6.18 -3.24
C ARG A 80 19.34 -7.60 -2.74
N VAL A 81 18.58 -7.82 -1.67
CA VAL A 81 18.48 -9.11 -0.98
C VAL A 81 17.06 -9.45 -0.57
N GLY A 82 16.39 -8.53 0.10
CA GLY A 82 15.15 -8.80 0.82
C GLY A 82 14.01 -9.21 -0.09
N ILE A 83 13.79 -8.49 -1.20
CA ILE A 83 12.72 -8.81 -2.14
C ILE A 83 12.79 -10.25 -2.67
N PHE A 84 13.99 -10.74 -2.98
CA PHE A 84 14.18 -12.10 -3.48
C PHE A 84 13.79 -13.14 -2.44
N ARG A 85 14.16 -12.91 -1.17
CA ARG A 85 13.81 -13.79 -0.05
C ARG A 85 12.31 -13.82 0.22
N VAL A 86 11.67 -12.65 0.21
CA VAL A 86 10.22 -12.54 0.44
C VAL A 86 9.46 -13.25 -0.68
N LEU A 87 9.77 -12.95 -1.94
CA LEU A 87 9.08 -13.56 -3.09
C LEU A 87 9.33 -15.08 -3.15
N ASP A 88 10.53 -15.57 -2.82
CA ASP A 88 10.82 -17.01 -2.78
C ASP A 88 10.00 -17.74 -1.69
N VAL A 89 9.75 -17.09 -0.55
CA VAL A 89 8.88 -17.66 0.50
C VAL A 89 7.42 -17.70 0.02
N LEU A 90 6.90 -16.60 -0.55
CA LEU A 90 5.53 -16.52 -1.03
C LEU A 90 5.28 -17.54 -2.17
N GLU A 91 6.21 -17.66 -3.11
CA GLU A 91 6.12 -18.62 -4.21
C GLU A 91 6.06 -20.08 -3.69
N ARG A 92 6.91 -20.44 -2.73
CA ARG A 92 6.86 -21.78 -2.10
C ARG A 92 5.53 -22.07 -1.39
N LEU A 93 4.84 -21.04 -0.94
CA LEU A 93 3.52 -21.14 -0.31
C LEU A 93 2.36 -21.03 -1.31
N GLY A 94 2.66 -20.84 -2.61
CA GLY A 94 1.65 -20.65 -3.64
C GLY A 94 0.93 -19.31 -3.56
N ILE A 95 1.52 -18.31 -2.89
CA ILE A 95 0.96 -16.97 -2.72
C ILE A 95 1.58 -16.05 -3.77
N LYS A 96 0.74 -15.40 -4.56
CA LYS A 96 1.18 -14.33 -5.47
C LYS A 96 1.17 -13.01 -4.73
N ALA A 97 2.30 -12.31 -4.76
CA ALA A 97 2.40 -10.98 -4.18
C ALA A 97 1.76 -9.92 -5.10
N THR A 98 1.22 -8.87 -4.48
CA THR A 98 1.05 -7.57 -5.10
C THR A 98 2.28 -6.74 -4.74
N VAL A 99 3.00 -6.19 -5.72
CA VAL A 99 4.19 -5.38 -5.48
C VAL A 99 3.84 -3.91 -5.69
N ALA A 100 3.84 -3.15 -4.61
CA ALA A 100 3.71 -1.70 -4.64
C ALA A 100 5.08 -1.09 -4.95
N MET A 101 5.23 -0.53 -6.15
CA MET A 101 6.52 -0.07 -6.65
C MET A 101 6.46 1.42 -6.99
N ASP A 102 7.42 2.19 -6.48
CA ASP A 102 7.51 3.60 -6.80
C ASP A 102 8.16 3.86 -8.18
N THR A 103 8.00 5.09 -8.67
CA THR A 103 8.53 5.52 -9.97
C THR A 103 10.03 5.33 -10.05
N GLN A 104 10.78 5.78 -9.05
CA GLN A 104 12.24 5.70 -9.08
C GLN A 104 12.77 4.26 -9.04
N THR A 105 12.12 3.38 -8.31
CA THR A 105 12.43 1.95 -8.34
C THR A 105 12.18 1.35 -9.73
N SER A 106 11.05 1.67 -10.34
CA SER A 106 10.71 1.12 -11.66
C SER A 106 11.66 1.58 -12.77
N GLU A 107 12.13 2.83 -12.70
CA GLU A 107 13.06 3.40 -13.67
C GLU A 107 14.51 3.00 -13.41
N GLY A 108 14.91 2.99 -12.14
CA GLY A 108 16.28 2.70 -11.73
C GLY A 108 16.63 1.22 -11.72
N TYR A 109 15.64 0.33 -11.55
CA TYR A 109 15.88 -1.11 -11.34
C TYR A 109 15.03 -1.99 -12.27
N PRO A 110 15.22 -1.91 -13.60
CA PRO A 110 14.40 -2.66 -14.55
C PRO A 110 14.49 -4.18 -14.36
N TYR A 111 15.57 -4.67 -13.76
CA TYR A 111 15.70 -6.06 -13.37
C TYR A 111 14.65 -6.48 -12.32
N LEU A 112 14.36 -5.63 -11.34
CA LEU A 112 13.34 -5.90 -10.31
C LEU A 112 11.94 -5.92 -10.91
N VAL A 113 11.63 -5.02 -11.84
CA VAL A 113 10.36 -5.02 -12.56
C VAL A 113 10.16 -6.36 -13.26
N LYS A 114 11.16 -6.76 -14.07
CA LYS A 114 11.10 -8.04 -14.78
C LYS A 114 11.01 -9.23 -13.82
N HIS A 115 11.77 -9.23 -12.74
CA HIS A 115 11.77 -10.28 -11.74
C HIS A 115 10.39 -10.49 -11.09
N CYS A 116 9.68 -9.41 -10.78
CA CYS A 116 8.32 -9.44 -10.25
C CYS A 116 7.32 -9.94 -11.32
N GLN A 117 7.45 -9.47 -12.57
CA GLN A 117 6.59 -9.90 -13.67
C GLN A 117 6.77 -11.39 -13.98
N ASP A 118 8.00 -11.89 -14.03
CA ASP A 118 8.31 -13.31 -14.31
C ASP A 118 7.68 -14.25 -13.25
N ARG A 119 7.46 -13.77 -12.02
CA ARG A 119 6.78 -14.48 -10.93
C ARG A 119 5.26 -14.29 -10.93
N GLY A 120 4.74 -13.53 -11.88
CA GLY A 120 3.30 -13.25 -12.00
C GLY A 120 2.75 -12.39 -10.87
N CYS A 121 3.59 -11.54 -10.25
CA CYS A 121 3.15 -10.53 -9.31
C CYS A 121 2.32 -9.46 -10.04
N GLU A 122 1.27 -8.97 -9.41
CA GLU A 122 0.66 -7.71 -9.82
C GLU A 122 1.57 -6.57 -9.36
N ILE A 123 1.91 -5.65 -10.26
CA ILE A 123 2.66 -4.44 -9.90
C ILE A 123 1.68 -3.27 -9.89
N ILE A 124 1.60 -2.59 -8.75
CA ILE A 124 0.76 -1.40 -8.54
C ILE A 124 1.63 -0.17 -8.29
N ALA A 125 1.06 1.00 -8.54
CA ALA A 125 1.75 2.27 -8.37
C ALA A 125 1.88 2.63 -6.89
N HIS A 126 3.06 3.14 -6.50
CA HIS A 126 3.40 3.51 -5.12
C HIS A 126 4.00 4.92 -5.03
N GLY A 127 3.46 5.86 -5.78
CA GLY A 127 3.98 7.24 -5.82
C GLY A 127 5.30 7.37 -6.58
N VAL A 128 6.05 8.42 -6.24
CA VAL A 128 7.30 8.77 -6.92
C VAL A 128 8.51 8.13 -6.26
N SER A 129 8.60 8.19 -4.94
CA SER A 129 9.68 7.59 -4.15
C SER A 129 9.25 7.39 -2.70
N GLY A 130 10.02 6.63 -1.93
CA GLY A 130 9.76 6.37 -0.51
C GLY A 130 9.97 7.58 0.41
N SER A 131 10.42 8.72 -0.10
CA SER A 131 10.56 9.97 0.65
C SER A 131 9.50 11.02 0.31
N GLN A 132 8.66 10.76 -0.67
CA GLN A 132 7.66 11.69 -1.17
C GLN A 132 6.26 11.08 -1.04
N MET A 133 5.42 11.70 -0.21
CA MET A 133 4.01 11.28 -0.05
C MET A 133 3.06 12.38 -0.45
N ILE A 134 1.86 12.00 -0.84
CA ILE A 134 0.76 12.95 -1.02
C ILE A 134 0.28 13.42 0.36
N SER A 135 0.00 14.72 0.47
CA SER A 135 -0.62 15.30 1.66
C SER A 135 -1.58 16.43 1.28
N SER A 136 -2.39 16.86 2.24
CA SER A 136 -3.33 17.97 2.04
C SER A 136 -2.65 19.31 1.72
N ASP A 137 -1.35 19.44 2.02
CA ASP A 137 -0.56 20.65 1.71
C ASP A 137 -0.15 20.72 0.24
N MET A 138 -0.23 19.61 -0.50
CA MET A 138 0.11 19.56 -1.92
C MET A 138 -0.92 20.34 -2.75
N SER A 139 -0.49 21.12 -3.75
CA SER A 139 -1.42 21.76 -4.66
C SER A 139 -2.12 20.75 -5.56
N VAL A 140 -3.29 21.08 -6.09
CA VAL A 140 -4.06 20.22 -7.00
C VAL A 140 -3.22 19.85 -8.22
N GLU A 141 -2.51 20.81 -8.79
CA GLU A 141 -1.63 20.63 -9.94
C GLU A 141 -0.45 19.71 -9.60
N GLY A 142 0.18 19.94 -8.43
CA GLY A 142 1.30 19.13 -7.95
C GLY A 142 0.90 17.67 -7.74
N GLU A 143 -0.23 17.45 -7.07
CA GLU A 143 -0.78 16.11 -6.83
C GLU A 143 -1.17 15.40 -8.14
N THR A 144 -1.79 16.14 -9.07
CA THR A 144 -2.12 15.60 -10.41
C THR A 144 -0.88 15.17 -11.17
N VAL A 145 0.19 15.98 -11.14
CA VAL A 145 1.47 15.65 -11.77
C VAL A 145 2.11 14.43 -11.11
N PHE A 146 2.09 14.38 -9.78
CA PHE A 146 2.64 13.27 -8.99
C PHE A 146 1.98 11.92 -9.34
N ILE A 147 0.66 11.89 -9.35
CA ILE A 147 -0.12 10.68 -9.68
C ILE A 147 0.11 10.25 -11.13
N ARG A 148 0.11 11.20 -12.07
CA ARG A 148 0.35 10.91 -13.49
C ARG A 148 1.76 10.41 -13.75
N ALA A 149 2.77 11.01 -13.11
CA ALA A 149 4.16 10.56 -13.22
C ALA A 149 4.29 9.08 -12.81
N SER A 150 3.64 8.69 -11.71
CA SER A 150 3.64 7.31 -11.25
C SER A 150 2.91 6.37 -12.22
N MET A 151 1.74 6.76 -12.74
CA MET A 151 1.01 6.00 -13.76
C MET A 151 1.86 5.77 -15.02
N ASP A 152 2.48 6.83 -15.54
CA ASP A 152 3.25 6.79 -16.76
C ASP A 152 4.52 5.95 -16.63
N ALA A 153 5.24 6.12 -15.50
CA ALA A 153 6.43 5.33 -15.20
C ALA A 153 6.12 3.83 -15.10
N MET A 154 5.07 3.46 -14.34
CA MET A 154 4.64 2.07 -14.24
C MET A 154 4.21 1.51 -15.58
N THR A 155 3.45 2.27 -16.37
CA THR A 155 3.02 1.85 -17.72
C THR A 155 4.21 1.59 -18.62
N LYS A 156 5.20 2.47 -18.60
CA LYS A 156 6.43 2.34 -19.38
C LYS A 156 7.26 1.14 -18.95
N ALA A 157 7.42 0.96 -17.62
CA ALA A 157 8.27 -0.09 -17.07
C ALA A 157 7.68 -1.49 -17.24
N THR A 158 6.36 -1.64 -17.08
CA THR A 158 5.68 -2.94 -17.09
C THR A 158 5.04 -3.30 -18.43
N GLY A 159 4.86 -2.32 -19.31
CA GLY A 159 4.14 -2.49 -20.58
C GLY A 159 2.62 -2.45 -20.45
N SER A 160 2.07 -2.21 -19.27
CA SER A 160 0.63 -2.12 -19.00
C SER A 160 0.33 -1.07 -17.93
N LYS A 161 -0.86 -0.48 -17.99
CA LYS A 161 -1.29 0.45 -16.93
C LYS A 161 -1.47 -0.27 -15.61
N PRO A 162 -0.92 0.26 -14.50
CA PRO A 162 -1.21 -0.26 -13.17
C PRO A 162 -2.70 -0.05 -12.86
N ARG A 163 -3.32 -1.05 -12.26
CA ARG A 163 -4.73 -0.98 -11.86
C ARG A 163 -4.92 -0.40 -10.46
N GLY A 164 -3.95 -0.64 -9.58
CA GLY A 164 -3.99 -0.25 -8.18
C GLY A 164 -3.03 0.87 -7.83
N TRP A 165 -3.41 1.57 -6.79
CA TRP A 165 -2.60 2.58 -6.11
C TRP A 165 -2.44 2.22 -4.63
N PHE A 166 -1.22 2.33 -4.14
CA PHE A 166 -0.90 2.32 -2.72
C PHE A 166 0.09 3.45 -2.47
N GLY A 167 -0.34 4.54 -1.85
CA GLY A 167 0.47 5.73 -1.63
C GLY A 167 1.60 5.49 -0.63
N THR A 168 2.73 6.16 -0.82
CA THR A 168 3.82 6.15 0.15
C THR A 168 3.30 6.58 1.51
N ASP A 169 3.55 5.78 2.54
CA ASP A 169 3.10 6.00 3.93
C ASP A 169 1.59 6.27 4.06
N TYR A 170 0.76 5.62 3.20
CA TYR A 170 -0.70 5.83 3.15
C TYR A 170 -1.12 7.28 2.86
N GLY A 171 -0.22 8.08 2.28
CA GLY A 171 -0.41 9.51 2.09
C GLY A 171 -1.48 9.83 1.06
N GLU A 172 -2.49 10.59 1.49
CA GLU A 172 -3.56 11.11 0.64
C GLU A 172 -3.91 12.57 1.00
N SER A 173 -4.60 13.22 0.09
CA SER A 173 -5.37 14.44 0.31
C SER A 173 -6.86 14.16 0.14
N GLU A 174 -7.71 15.14 0.45
CA GLU A 174 -9.15 15.03 0.15
C GLU A 174 -9.47 14.86 -1.34
N ARG A 175 -8.51 15.10 -2.25
CA ARG A 175 -8.67 15.03 -3.71
C ARG A 175 -8.13 13.72 -4.30
N THR A 176 -7.28 13.03 -3.57
CA THR A 176 -6.55 11.85 -4.07
C THR A 176 -7.47 10.82 -4.71
N PRO A 177 -8.60 10.40 -4.11
CA PRO A 177 -9.48 9.40 -4.71
C PRO A 177 -10.01 9.84 -6.10
N ASP A 178 -10.43 11.09 -6.23
CA ASP A 178 -10.95 11.63 -7.50
C ASP A 178 -9.83 11.71 -8.56
N LEU A 179 -8.64 12.14 -8.18
CA LEU A 179 -7.48 12.24 -9.08
C LEU A 179 -6.98 10.88 -9.52
N LEU A 180 -6.97 9.88 -8.63
CA LEU A 180 -6.64 8.50 -8.97
C LEU A 180 -7.62 7.93 -10.00
N ARG A 181 -8.92 8.16 -9.81
CA ARG A 181 -9.94 7.73 -10.77
C ARG A 181 -9.77 8.41 -12.13
N GLN A 182 -9.51 9.73 -12.15
CA GLN A 182 -9.23 10.47 -13.38
C GLN A 182 -7.96 9.99 -14.09
N ALA A 183 -6.95 9.58 -13.35
CA ALA A 183 -5.73 8.98 -13.91
C ALA A 183 -5.96 7.57 -14.47
N GLY A 184 -7.06 6.91 -14.11
CA GLY A 184 -7.46 5.60 -14.62
C GLY A 184 -7.10 4.42 -13.73
N PHE A 185 -6.91 4.65 -12.43
CA PHE A 185 -6.81 3.57 -11.44
C PHE A 185 -8.19 2.96 -11.18
N ASP A 186 -8.21 1.66 -10.89
CA ASP A 186 -9.42 0.90 -10.56
C ASP A 186 -9.63 0.85 -9.04
N TYR A 187 -8.54 0.80 -8.27
CA TYR A 187 -8.60 0.66 -6.82
C TYR A 187 -7.46 1.37 -6.09
N VAL A 188 -7.71 1.65 -4.81
CA VAL A 188 -6.78 2.28 -3.88
C VAL A 188 -6.67 1.46 -2.60
N CYS A 189 -5.45 1.37 -2.03
CA CYS A 189 -5.16 0.56 -0.84
C CYS A 189 -4.91 1.38 0.44
N ASP A 190 -4.98 2.72 0.38
CA ASP A 190 -4.57 3.60 1.47
C ASP A 190 -5.58 3.70 2.62
N TRP A 191 -6.81 3.23 2.41
CA TRP A 191 -7.88 3.31 3.41
C TRP A 191 -7.84 2.10 4.37
N VAL A 192 -7.59 2.38 5.64
CA VAL A 192 -7.34 1.37 6.70
C VAL A 192 -8.57 1.13 7.59
N ASN A 193 -9.76 1.18 7.02
CA ASN A 193 -11.01 1.33 7.78
C ASN A 193 -11.99 0.16 7.64
N ASP A 194 -11.62 -0.92 6.95
CA ASP A 194 -12.57 -2.00 6.66
C ASP A 194 -11.89 -3.38 6.47
N GLU A 195 -12.70 -4.44 6.55
CA GLU A 195 -12.33 -5.83 6.27
C GLU A 195 -12.94 -6.35 4.96
N GLN A 196 -13.51 -5.47 4.13
CA GLN A 196 -14.10 -5.80 2.85
C GLN A 196 -13.80 -4.70 1.83
N PRO A 197 -13.59 -5.01 0.55
CA PRO A 197 -13.58 -4.00 -0.49
C PRO A 197 -14.92 -3.27 -0.54
N TYR A 198 -14.89 -1.99 -0.80
CA TYR A 198 -16.11 -1.20 -0.94
C TYR A 198 -16.00 -0.16 -2.06
N PRO A 199 -17.13 0.21 -2.68
CA PRO A 199 -17.12 1.24 -3.70
C PRO A 199 -16.89 2.61 -3.07
N MET A 200 -16.03 3.38 -3.69
CA MET A 200 -15.85 4.79 -3.45
C MET A 200 -16.61 5.61 -4.51
N ARG A 201 -16.65 6.92 -4.30
CA ARG A 201 -17.21 7.86 -5.27
C ARG A 201 -16.54 7.68 -6.63
N ASP A 202 -17.30 7.97 -7.67
CA ASP A 202 -16.86 7.98 -9.08
C ASP A 202 -16.30 6.65 -9.62
N GLY A 203 -16.57 5.53 -8.91
CA GLY A 203 -16.26 4.19 -9.38
C GLY A 203 -14.86 3.71 -9.06
N LEU A 204 -14.11 4.39 -8.18
CA LEU A 204 -12.92 3.83 -7.55
C LEU A 204 -13.35 2.78 -6.51
N THR A 205 -12.54 1.78 -6.28
CA THR A 205 -12.77 0.78 -5.23
C THR A 205 -11.71 0.94 -4.14
N ALA A 206 -12.11 1.08 -2.88
CA ALA A 206 -11.18 0.88 -1.77
C ALA A 206 -10.93 -0.62 -1.59
N LEU A 207 -9.68 -1.00 -1.53
CA LEU A 207 -9.20 -2.33 -1.14
C LEU A 207 -8.46 -2.14 0.19
N PRO A 208 -9.16 -2.19 1.32
CA PRO A 208 -8.60 -1.77 2.60
C PRO A 208 -7.36 -2.55 3.00
N THR A 209 -6.40 -1.81 3.53
CA THR A 209 -5.22 -2.36 4.21
C THR A 209 -5.42 -2.30 5.72
N MET A 210 -4.49 -2.85 6.47
CA MET A 210 -4.58 -2.94 7.93
C MET A 210 -3.25 -2.56 8.55
N LEU A 211 -3.22 -1.46 9.30
CA LEU A 211 -2.00 -1.02 9.99
C LEU A 211 -1.46 -2.06 10.96
N GLU A 212 -2.34 -2.83 11.59
CA GLU A 212 -1.97 -3.92 12.50
C GLU A 212 -1.32 -5.13 11.79
N MET A 213 -1.40 -5.17 10.46
CA MET A 213 -0.83 -6.21 9.59
C MET A 213 0.31 -5.68 8.72
N ASP A 214 0.80 -4.46 9.01
CA ASP A 214 1.92 -3.81 8.36
C ASP A 214 3.17 -3.97 9.23
N ASP A 215 4.21 -4.59 8.71
CA ASP A 215 5.43 -4.90 9.45
C ASP A 215 6.19 -3.63 9.86
N LEU A 216 6.22 -2.60 9.02
CA LEU A 216 6.83 -1.32 9.35
C LEU A 216 6.10 -0.65 10.51
N PHE A 217 4.78 -0.57 10.42
CA PHE A 217 3.97 0.07 11.45
C PHE A 217 4.06 -0.67 12.79
N VAL A 218 3.98 -2.00 12.77
CA VAL A 218 3.96 -2.81 14.00
C VAL A 218 5.36 -2.98 14.58
N MET A 219 6.34 -3.36 13.78
CA MET A 219 7.68 -3.69 14.27
C MET A 219 8.55 -2.45 14.48
N SER A 220 8.47 -1.48 13.57
CA SER A 220 9.29 -0.27 13.65
C SER A 220 8.65 0.80 14.54
N ASN A 221 7.41 1.19 14.27
CA ASN A 221 6.77 2.29 14.99
C ASN A 221 6.28 1.86 16.38
N ARG A 222 5.63 0.70 16.49
CA ARG A 222 5.15 0.15 17.76
C ARG A 222 6.18 -0.71 18.49
N ARG A 223 7.30 -1.06 17.86
CA ARG A 223 8.41 -1.87 18.42
C ARG A 223 7.96 -3.22 18.96
N VAL A 224 7.09 -3.89 18.23
CA VAL A 224 6.60 -5.23 18.57
C VAL A 224 7.62 -6.26 18.08
N GLU A 225 7.90 -7.28 18.89
CA GLU A 225 8.80 -8.39 18.54
C GLU A 225 8.22 -9.25 17.41
N ILE A 226 9.10 -9.86 16.61
CA ILE A 226 8.74 -10.64 15.42
C ILE A 226 7.77 -11.78 15.75
N GLU A 227 8.02 -12.53 16.82
CA GLU A 227 7.16 -13.64 17.25
C GLU A 227 5.75 -13.15 17.62
N ARG A 228 5.68 -11.99 18.26
CA ARG A 228 4.40 -11.39 18.63
C ARG A 228 3.65 -10.89 17.41
N PHE A 229 4.34 -10.28 16.45
CA PHE A 229 3.74 -9.87 15.18
C PHE A 229 3.20 -11.10 14.42
N ALA A 230 4.02 -12.15 14.28
CA ALA A 230 3.59 -13.39 13.63
C ALA A 230 2.37 -14.02 14.32
N GLN A 231 2.30 -13.96 15.67
CA GLN A 231 1.12 -14.43 16.39
C GLN A 231 -0.10 -13.54 16.14
N SER A 232 0.06 -12.21 16.07
CA SER A 232 -1.03 -11.29 15.77
C SER A 232 -1.62 -11.53 14.38
N LEU A 233 -0.79 -11.85 13.38
CA LEU A 233 -1.25 -12.23 12.04
C LEU A 233 -2.13 -13.49 12.07
N LYS A 234 -1.73 -14.50 12.85
CA LYS A 234 -2.51 -15.75 13.01
C LYS A 234 -3.83 -15.50 13.73
N ASP A 235 -3.80 -14.77 14.84
CA ASP A 235 -5.00 -14.44 15.62
C ASP A 235 -5.99 -13.64 14.77
N GLY A 236 -5.50 -12.65 14.00
CA GLY A 236 -6.30 -11.87 13.07
C GLY A 236 -6.94 -12.73 11.98
N PHE A 237 -6.15 -13.62 11.36
CA PHE A 237 -6.67 -14.56 10.37
C PHE A 237 -7.76 -15.46 10.96
N ASP A 238 -7.57 -16.01 12.16
CA ASP A 238 -8.55 -16.90 12.79
C ASP A 238 -9.89 -16.19 13.04
N VAL A 239 -9.86 -14.92 13.48
CA VAL A 239 -11.06 -14.10 13.64
C VAL A 239 -11.75 -13.88 12.30
N MET A 240 -11.00 -13.44 11.28
CA MET A 240 -11.56 -13.19 9.94
C MET A 240 -12.08 -14.46 9.28
N PHE A 241 -11.42 -15.60 9.47
CA PHE A 241 -11.88 -16.89 8.95
C PHE A 241 -13.18 -17.36 9.60
N ARG A 242 -13.32 -17.15 10.91
CA ARG A 242 -14.57 -17.44 11.63
C ARG A 242 -15.70 -16.56 11.13
N ASP A 243 -15.47 -15.25 11.04
CA ASP A 243 -16.49 -14.27 10.66
C ASP A 243 -16.79 -14.31 9.16
N GLY A 244 -15.81 -14.67 8.35
CA GLY A 244 -15.93 -14.89 6.91
C GLY A 244 -16.89 -16.02 6.52
N ALA A 245 -17.21 -16.92 7.45
CA ALA A 245 -18.26 -17.92 7.24
C ALA A 245 -19.66 -17.30 7.05
N LYS A 246 -19.90 -16.13 7.63
CA LYS A 246 -21.15 -15.38 7.50
C LYS A 246 -21.10 -14.42 6.32
N ASN A 247 -19.98 -13.68 6.20
CA ASN A 247 -19.77 -12.67 5.20
C ASN A 247 -18.27 -12.57 4.89
N GLY A 248 -17.85 -12.74 3.64
CA GLY A 248 -16.45 -12.82 3.24
C GLY A 248 -15.61 -11.68 3.80
N ARG A 249 -14.34 -11.97 4.11
CA ARG A 249 -13.36 -11.00 4.62
C ARG A 249 -12.19 -10.85 3.66
N LEU A 250 -11.58 -9.68 3.68
CA LEU A 250 -10.30 -9.38 3.05
C LEU A 250 -9.27 -9.21 4.15
N MET A 251 -8.17 -9.93 4.09
CA MET A 251 -7.00 -9.73 4.92
C MET A 251 -5.85 -9.23 4.05
N THR A 252 -5.32 -8.07 4.36
CA THR A 252 -4.13 -7.53 3.71
C THR A 252 -2.95 -7.58 4.66
N ILE A 253 -1.80 -7.99 4.17
CA ILE A 253 -0.52 -7.98 4.90
C ILE A 253 0.44 -7.13 4.09
N ASN A 254 1.03 -6.11 4.71
CA ASN A 254 2.07 -5.28 4.10
C ASN A 254 3.44 -5.69 4.61
N LEU A 255 4.35 -5.90 3.68
CA LEU A 255 5.73 -6.33 3.96
C LEU A 255 6.72 -5.36 3.30
N HIS A 256 7.72 -4.97 4.08
CA HIS A 256 8.85 -4.16 3.63
C HIS A 256 10.10 -5.04 3.57
N PRO A 257 10.69 -5.28 2.41
CA PRO A 257 11.78 -6.24 2.24
C PRO A 257 13.14 -5.77 2.77
N TRP A 258 13.21 -4.57 3.35
CA TRP A 258 14.42 -3.99 3.95
C TRP A 258 14.55 -4.13 5.45
#